data_fab2f800173a18c23a8e6aa80d1cba4f
#
_entry.id   fab2f800173a18c23a8e6aa80d1cba4f
#
_cell.length_a   1.000
_cell.length_b   1.000
_cell.length_c   1.000
_cell.angle_alpha   90.00
_cell.angle_beta   90.00
_cell.angle_gamma   90.00
#
_symmetry.space_group_name_H-M   'P 1'
#
loop_
_entity.id
_entity.type
_entity.pdbx_description
1 polymer ?
#
loop_
_entity_poly.entity_id
_entity_poly.type
_entity_poly.pdbx_seq_one_letter_code
_entity_poly.pdbx_strand_id
1 'polypeptide(L)'
;MKKNNYIFIALFGFLFSGCMSPDEPKIITDNILQGIKLSVDSIEGSFSPDESGPYLNDSITISFEGDPKTDLSKSKLTASIPNNAICEPAFGGHQDLSKPYVFKVKGYDGVEKTYTVFVKIIPSVFHIRTLYTKKASELNFTDGANRAIALSGNYFIVHSTTGIFNYYNTSNASFAGTLSMQGINWSTLTAPANPKCFYITNDSVGHIFAANLVTASGGAMEMYEWDNVSASPKLLFKYTNDQDGQIGRKFYVKGDISKKAYIYLPVAQKNKFIRFEIINGALTSNTPDVINLINPKYWDYNGLIIPIETNKGTNYFTIGDYTSPEGWPGYNNMYMSGKTNSSLFTADAFQDLGYCSGMDYINFQGIKLLFETDINVWNWMAYYIKVSPLIKDQTISTDISPYVFDHDYGSWTGNDMGGNNNLTSDVKVLMSPDGESAIIAYLITNGAVIVKKLTIN
;
A
#
# COMPACT_ATOMS: atom_id res chain seq x y z
N MET A 1 67.71 72.30 11.31
CA MET A 1 66.88 73.06 10.35
C MET A 1 65.95 72.18 9.62
N LYS A 2 64.65 72.30 9.94
CA LYS A 2 63.52 72.15 8.98
C LYS A 2 62.22 72.26 9.82
N LYS A 3 61.35 73.11 9.37
CA LYS A 3 60.12 73.55 10.02
C LYS A 3 59.01 72.46 9.94
N ASN A 4 58.34 72.26 11.07
CA ASN A 4 57.12 71.52 11.15
C ASN A 4 55.93 72.44 10.90
N ASN A 5 55.11 72.12 9.86
CA ASN A 5 53.83 72.76 9.66
C ASN A 5 52.75 71.80 10.24
N TYR A 6 52.05 72.26 11.25
CA TYR A 6 50.84 71.59 11.75
C TYR A 6 49.63 72.19 11.04
N ILE A 7 48.91 71.31 10.34
CA ILE A 7 47.61 71.57 9.73
C ILE A 7 46.54 71.11 10.72
N PHE A 8 45.80 72.06 11.29
CA PHE A 8 44.60 71.81 12.07
C PHE A 8 43.45 71.48 11.11
N ILE A 9 42.95 70.30 11.14
CA ILE A 9 41.65 69.90 10.46
C ILE A 9 40.59 69.96 11.55
N ALA A 10 39.72 70.94 11.48
CA ALA A 10 38.50 71.02 12.27
C ALA A 10 37.49 70.02 11.74
N LEU A 11 37.23 69.00 12.52
CA LEU A 11 36.21 68.00 12.20
C LEU A 11 34.84 68.53 12.67
N PHE A 12 34.03 68.94 11.70
CA PHE A 12 32.61 69.27 11.92
C PHE A 12 31.82 67.97 12.10
N GLY A 13 31.52 67.62 13.37
CA GLY A 13 30.62 66.55 13.68
C GLY A 13 29.18 66.89 13.38
N PHE A 14 28.63 66.35 12.34
CA PHE A 14 27.18 66.32 12.12
C PHE A 14 26.57 65.26 13.02
N LEU A 15 25.96 65.69 14.10
CA LEU A 15 25.07 64.87 14.89
C LEU A 15 23.75 64.70 14.10
N PHE A 16 23.64 63.64 13.36
CA PHE A 16 22.33 63.11 12.94
C PHE A 16 21.67 62.51 14.16
N SER A 17 20.84 63.25 14.84
CA SER A 17 19.82 62.70 15.72
C SER A 17 18.74 62.05 14.81
N GLY A 18 19.00 60.85 14.38
CA GLY A 18 17.93 59.97 13.87
C GLY A 18 16.99 59.71 15.02
N CYS A 19 15.82 60.29 15.04
CA CYS A 19 14.70 59.77 15.77
C CYS A 19 14.46 58.35 15.23
N MET A 20 14.99 57.35 15.92
CA MET A 20 14.43 56.02 15.81
C MET A 20 13.06 56.12 16.44
N SER A 21 11.99 56.17 15.59
CA SER A 21 10.69 55.84 16.10
C SER A 21 10.79 54.46 16.74
N PRO A 22 10.36 54.30 17.99
CA PRO A 22 10.29 52.94 18.55
C PRO A 22 9.47 52.11 17.56
N ASP A 23 10.04 51.00 17.12
CA ASP A 23 9.25 50.02 16.35
C ASP A 23 7.96 49.82 17.11
N GLU A 24 6.86 50.15 16.51
CA GLU A 24 5.57 49.85 17.09
C GLU A 24 5.59 48.35 17.42
N PRO A 25 5.25 47.96 18.65
CA PRO A 25 5.27 46.56 19.00
C PRO A 25 4.40 45.83 17.98
N LYS A 26 5.01 44.95 17.20
CA LYS A 26 4.33 44.14 16.22
C LYS A 26 3.25 43.39 16.96
N ILE A 27 2.02 43.85 16.89
CA ILE A 27 0.89 43.15 17.51
C ILE A 27 0.83 41.83 16.78
N ILE A 28 1.24 40.76 17.43
CA ILE A 28 1.13 39.42 16.91
C ILE A 28 -0.36 39.10 16.97
N THR A 29 -1.08 39.36 15.87
CA THR A 29 -2.49 39.00 15.68
C THR A 29 -2.57 37.53 15.30
N ASP A 30 -1.86 36.70 16.01
CA ASP A 30 -1.67 35.33 15.58
C ASP A 30 -2.74 34.45 16.25
N ASN A 31 -3.64 33.92 15.46
CA ASN A 31 -4.66 32.94 15.86
C ASN A 31 -4.23 31.52 15.50
N ILE A 32 -2.96 31.30 15.23
CA ILE A 32 -2.41 30.04 14.76
C ILE A 32 -1.95 29.21 15.96
N LEU A 33 -2.42 27.96 16.03
CA LEU A 33 -2.00 26.99 17.03
C LEU A 33 -0.48 26.73 16.92
N GLN A 34 0.23 26.82 18.02
CA GLN A 34 1.69 26.61 18.09
C GLN A 34 2.09 25.22 18.55
N GLY A 35 1.18 24.52 19.22
CA GLY A 35 1.41 23.15 19.66
C GLY A 35 0.14 22.53 20.22
N ILE A 36 0.06 21.22 20.18
CA ILE A 36 -1.01 20.45 20.81
C ILE A 36 -0.44 19.19 21.44
N LYS A 37 -0.90 18.87 22.63
CA LYS A 37 -0.47 17.69 23.38
C LYS A 37 -1.69 16.89 23.79
N LEU A 38 -1.63 15.58 23.54
CA LEU A 38 -2.63 14.61 23.96
C LEU A 38 -2.11 13.83 25.17
N SER A 39 -2.97 13.59 26.14
CA SER A 39 -2.73 12.67 27.23
C SER A 39 -3.94 11.76 27.38
N VAL A 40 -3.70 10.44 27.39
CA VAL A 40 -4.71 9.40 27.56
C VAL A 40 -4.26 8.49 28.70
N ASP A 41 -4.94 8.51 29.83
CA ASP A 41 -4.53 7.80 31.05
C ASP A 41 -3.06 8.09 31.43
N SER A 42 -2.21 7.05 31.37
CA SER A 42 -0.76 7.17 31.61
C SER A 42 0.06 7.39 30.34
N ILE A 43 -0.58 7.44 29.16
CA ILE A 43 0.08 7.60 27.86
C ILE A 43 0.10 9.07 27.49
N GLU A 44 1.27 9.62 27.29
CA GLU A 44 1.43 10.97 26.78
C GLU A 44 1.88 10.93 25.31
N GLY A 45 1.06 11.52 24.46
CA GLY A 45 1.42 11.82 23.08
C GLY A 45 1.56 13.33 22.90
N SER A 46 2.64 13.77 22.32
CA SER A 46 2.78 15.17 21.92
C SER A 46 2.95 15.26 20.42
N PHE A 47 2.22 16.16 19.82
CA PHE A 47 2.43 16.55 18.45
C PHE A 47 2.89 18.01 18.47
N SER A 48 4.12 18.25 18.06
CA SER A 48 4.61 19.58 17.76
C SER A 48 4.40 19.83 16.28
N PRO A 49 4.11 21.08 15.86
CA PRO A 49 4.23 21.43 14.45
C PRO A 49 5.63 21.03 13.97
N ASP A 50 5.74 20.62 12.71
CA ASP A 50 7.04 20.46 12.08
C ASP A 50 7.94 21.61 12.51
N GLU A 51 9.23 21.36 12.74
CA GLU A 51 10.23 22.32 13.22
C GLU A 51 10.26 23.65 12.43
N SER A 52 9.50 23.72 11.34
CA SER A 52 9.42 24.83 10.40
C SER A 52 8.28 25.83 10.62
N GLY A 53 7.39 25.67 11.61
CA GLY A 53 6.40 26.71 11.82
C GLY A 53 5.04 26.31 12.41
N PRO A 54 4.18 27.30 12.60
CA PRO A 54 2.87 27.16 13.19
C PRO A 54 1.90 26.34 12.30
N TYR A 55 0.86 25.73 12.92
CA TYR A 55 -0.17 24.96 12.19
C TYR A 55 -0.99 25.82 11.25
N LEU A 56 -0.72 25.70 9.96
CA LEU A 56 -1.45 26.42 8.92
C LEU A 56 -2.73 25.67 8.50
N ASN A 57 -2.76 24.34 8.66
CA ASN A 57 -3.89 23.51 8.31
C ASN A 57 -4.92 23.47 9.42
N ASP A 58 -6.18 23.46 9.05
CA ASP A 58 -7.32 23.40 9.98
C ASP A 58 -7.60 21.97 10.50
N SER A 59 -6.96 20.98 9.92
CA SER A 59 -7.08 19.56 10.28
C SER A 59 -5.77 19.06 10.88
N ILE A 60 -5.84 18.52 12.09
CA ILE A 60 -4.70 18.03 12.86
C ILE A 60 -4.95 16.56 13.19
N THR A 61 -4.02 15.68 12.79
CA THR A 61 -4.05 14.28 13.20
C THR A 61 -2.97 14.05 14.25
N ILE A 62 -3.38 13.69 15.47
CA ILE A 62 -2.47 13.25 16.52
C ILE A 62 -2.37 11.74 16.45
N SER A 63 -1.17 11.23 16.23
CA SER A 63 -0.90 9.79 16.25
C SER A 63 -0.06 9.45 17.47
N PHE A 64 -0.43 8.40 18.20
CA PHE A 64 0.38 7.85 19.29
C PHE A 64 0.37 6.33 19.26
N GLU A 65 1.43 5.73 19.78
CA GLU A 65 1.51 4.28 19.92
C GLU A 65 0.72 3.83 21.15
N GLY A 66 -0.14 2.83 21.00
CA GLY A 66 -0.96 2.32 22.09
C GLY A 66 -1.83 1.13 21.69
N ASP A 67 -2.57 0.61 22.67
CA ASP A 67 -3.58 -0.41 22.40
C ASP A 67 -4.72 0.21 21.56
N PRO A 68 -5.09 -0.38 20.41
CA PRO A 68 -6.24 0.07 19.60
C PRO A 68 -7.57 0.12 20.38
N LYS A 69 -7.66 -0.63 21.46
CA LYS A 69 -8.84 -0.64 22.37
C LYS A 69 -8.78 0.46 23.43
N THR A 70 -7.77 1.33 23.41
CA THR A 70 -7.64 2.45 24.36
C THR A 70 -8.88 3.32 24.32
N ASP A 71 -9.48 3.57 25.48
CA ASP A 71 -10.67 4.42 25.64
C ASP A 71 -10.31 5.89 25.48
N LEU A 72 -10.63 6.46 24.33
CA LEU A 72 -10.40 7.88 24.03
C LEU A 72 -11.49 8.82 24.56
N SER A 73 -12.53 8.30 25.22
CA SER A 73 -13.64 9.12 25.72
C SER A 73 -13.27 10.02 26.92
N LYS A 74 -12.13 9.72 27.56
CA LYS A 74 -11.63 10.44 28.73
C LYS A 74 -10.23 11.03 28.48
N SER A 75 -9.96 11.39 27.24
CA SER A 75 -8.67 11.98 26.86
C SER A 75 -8.55 13.43 27.33
N LYS A 76 -7.34 13.92 27.43
CA LYS A 76 -7.06 15.31 27.75
C LYS A 76 -6.17 15.94 26.67
N LEU A 77 -6.65 17.04 26.10
CA LEU A 77 -5.87 17.88 25.19
C LEU A 77 -5.35 19.11 25.92
N THR A 78 -4.14 19.49 25.58
CA THR A 78 -3.57 20.80 25.91
C THR A 78 -3.05 21.46 24.65
N ALA A 79 -3.20 22.77 24.52
CA ALA A 79 -2.74 23.52 23.37
C ALA A 79 -1.77 24.61 23.79
N SER A 80 -0.75 24.83 22.98
CA SER A 80 0.07 26.03 23.01
C SER A 80 -0.47 27.02 21.99
N ILE A 81 -0.94 28.16 22.46
CA ILE A 81 -1.50 29.23 21.64
C ILE A 81 -0.71 30.51 21.85
N PRO A 82 -0.75 31.48 20.92
CA PRO A 82 -0.09 32.76 21.06
C PRO A 82 -0.52 33.50 22.33
N ASN A 83 0.37 34.37 22.84
CA ASN A 83 0.03 35.25 23.96
C ASN A 83 -1.21 36.08 23.63
N ASN A 84 -2.14 36.15 24.57
CA ASN A 84 -3.42 36.85 24.45
C ASN A 84 -4.47 36.21 23.45
N ALA A 85 -4.17 35.06 22.88
CA ALA A 85 -5.20 34.27 22.19
C ALA A 85 -6.04 33.47 23.18
N ILE A 86 -7.26 33.16 22.79
CA ILE A 86 -8.23 32.37 23.58
C ILE A 86 -8.60 31.10 22.79
N CYS A 87 -8.72 29.99 23.49
CA CYS A 87 -9.19 28.73 22.91
C CYS A 87 -10.63 28.44 23.40
N GLU A 88 -11.53 28.13 22.46
CA GLU A 88 -12.93 27.81 22.73
C GLU A 88 -13.34 26.49 22.04
N PRO A 89 -13.82 25.49 22.81
CA PRO A 89 -13.85 25.43 24.27
C PRO A 89 -12.44 25.41 24.88
N ALA A 90 -12.31 25.95 26.08
CA ALA A 90 -11.04 25.96 26.80
C ALA A 90 -10.57 24.52 27.09
N PHE A 91 -9.28 24.26 26.87
CA PHE A 91 -8.67 23.00 27.28
C PHE A 91 -8.52 22.96 28.81
N GLY A 92 -8.73 21.82 29.41
CA GLY A 92 -8.57 21.66 30.86
C GLY A 92 -9.41 20.57 31.49
N GLY A 93 -10.40 20.04 30.76
CA GLY A 93 -11.20 18.90 31.15
C GLY A 93 -10.94 17.67 30.26
N HIS A 94 -11.68 16.60 30.51
CA HIS A 94 -11.70 15.45 29.62
C HIS A 94 -12.49 15.77 28.36
N GLN A 95 -11.99 15.29 27.23
CA GLN A 95 -12.62 15.37 25.91
C GLN A 95 -12.81 13.96 25.35
N ASP A 96 -13.96 13.75 24.68
CA ASP A 96 -14.17 12.53 23.89
C ASP A 96 -13.50 12.66 22.53
N LEU A 97 -12.31 12.06 22.40
CA LEU A 97 -11.51 12.02 21.18
C LEU A 97 -11.72 10.76 20.35
N SER A 98 -12.70 9.92 20.69
CA SER A 98 -13.16 8.83 19.82
C SER A 98 -13.83 9.36 18.54
N LYS A 99 -14.10 10.67 18.51
CA LYS A 99 -14.67 11.43 17.40
C LYS A 99 -13.81 12.65 17.11
N PRO A 100 -13.90 13.24 15.89
CA PRO A 100 -13.24 14.50 15.59
C PRO A 100 -13.61 15.58 16.60
N TYR A 101 -12.63 16.19 17.22
CA TYR A 101 -12.81 17.25 18.20
C TYR A 101 -12.53 18.61 17.56
N VAL A 102 -13.51 19.51 17.64
CA VAL A 102 -13.44 20.84 17.02
C VAL A 102 -13.28 21.90 18.09
N PHE A 103 -12.31 22.82 17.89
CA PHE A 103 -12.09 23.99 18.72
C PHE A 103 -11.67 25.18 17.87
N LYS A 104 -11.76 26.36 18.48
CA LYS A 104 -11.36 27.64 17.85
C LYS A 104 -10.24 28.28 18.63
N VAL A 105 -9.33 28.91 17.92
CA VAL A 105 -8.33 29.84 18.48
C VAL A 105 -8.72 31.24 18.02
N LYS A 106 -8.98 32.12 18.98
CA LYS A 106 -9.34 33.51 18.73
C LYS A 106 -8.16 34.39 19.08
N GLY A 107 -7.63 35.07 18.09
CA GLY A 107 -6.54 36.04 18.28
C GLY A 107 -6.99 37.29 19.05
N TYR A 108 -6.03 38.10 19.45
CA TYR A 108 -6.29 39.37 20.13
C TYR A 108 -7.12 40.37 19.27
N ASP A 109 -6.99 40.30 17.96
CA ASP A 109 -7.77 41.07 16.98
C ASP A 109 -9.21 40.57 16.81
N GLY A 110 -9.58 39.52 17.50
CA GLY A 110 -10.91 38.89 17.43
C GLY A 110 -11.08 37.94 16.23
N VAL A 111 -10.05 37.76 15.39
CA VAL A 111 -10.10 36.82 14.27
C VAL A 111 -10.03 35.40 14.81
N GLU A 112 -10.94 34.54 14.37
CA GLU A 112 -11.05 33.16 14.78
C GLU A 112 -10.52 32.22 13.71
N LYS A 113 -9.81 31.17 14.15
CA LYS A 113 -9.44 30.02 13.31
C LYS A 113 -9.95 28.73 13.96
N THR A 114 -10.67 27.92 13.17
CA THR A 114 -11.23 26.64 13.62
C THR A 114 -10.27 25.50 13.30
N TYR A 115 -10.07 24.61 14.26
CA TYR A 115 -9.26 23.42 14.12
C TYR A 115 -10.09 22.19 14.40
N THR A 116 -9.82 21.11 13.65
CA THR A 116 -10.40 19.79 13.89
C THR A 116 -9.27 18.82 14.20
N VAL A 117 -9.35 18.21 15.37
CA VAL A 117 -8.36 17.20 15.81
C VAL A 117 -8.93 15.81 15.60
N PHE A 118 -8.15 14.98 14.95
CA PHE A 118 -8.35 13.54 14.83
C PHE A 118 -7.30 12.84 15.65
N VAL A 119 -7.69 11.83 16.42
CA VAL A 119 -6.74 10.99 17.15
C VAL A 119 -6.64 9.63 16.47
N LYS A 120 -5.42 9.20 16.20
CA LYS A 120 -5.10 7.91 15.63
C LYS A 120 -4.21 7.13 16.58
N ILE A 121 -4.71 5.99 17.05
CA ILE A 121 -3.88 5.05 17.81
C ILE A 121 -3.07 4.22 16.82
N ILE A 122 -1.76 4.25 16.99
CA ILE A 122 -0.84 3.35 16.28
C ILE A 122 -0.53 2.23 17.25
N PRO A 123 -0.89 0.99 16.94
CA PRO A 123 -0.56 -0.14 17.81
C PRO A 123 0.93 -0.16 18.10
N SER A 124 1.30 -0.22 19.37
CA SER A 124 2.68 -0.08 19.84
C SER A 124 3.58 -1.25 19.43
N VAL A 125 3.00 -2.39 19.07
CA VAL A 125 3.80 -3.56 18.70
C VAL A 125 3.06 -4.41 17.66
N PHE A 126 3.54 -4.39 16.41
CA PHE A 126 3.22 -5.40 15.41
C PHE A 126 4.27 -6.49 15.47
N HIS A 127 3.82 -7.72 15.47
CA HIS A 127 4.70 -8.86 15.30
C HIS A 127 4.36 -9.55 13.99
N ILE A 128 5.36 -9.62 13.12
CA ILE A 128 5.35 -10.49 11.95
C ILE A 128 6.29 -11.63 12.28
N ARG A 129 5.75 -12.80 12.58
CA ARG A 129 6.55 -13.99 12.81
C ARG A 129 6.42 -14.97 11.67
N THR A 130 7.52 -15.55 11.25
CA THR A 130 7.51 -16.70 10.34
C THR A 130 6.93 -17.89 11.06
N LEU A 131 5.86 -18.47 10.52
CA LEU A 131 5.30 -19.72 11.03
C LEU A 131 6.16 -20.91 10.55
N TYR A 132 6.48 -20.89 9.25
CA TYR A 132 7.38 -21.87 8.64
C TYR A 132 7.81 -21.42 7.24
N THR A 133 8.85 -22.09 6.75
CA THR A 133 9.28 -22.09 5.35
C THR A 133 9.25 -23.52 4.85
N LYS A 134 8.59 -23.77 3.72
CA LYS A 134 8.52 -25.05 3.04
C LYS A 134 9.11 -24.97 1.66
N LYS A 135 10.07 -25.86 1.37
CA LYS A 135 10.67 -25.95 0.05
C LYS A 135 9.67 -26.41 -1.01
N ALA A 136 9.89 -26.00 -2.25
CA ALA A 136 9.04 -26.38 -3.38
C ALA A 136 8.96 -27.93 -3.53
N SER A 137 10.06 -28.65 -3.34
CA SER A 137 10.10 -30.11 -3.39
C SER A 137 9.29 -30.77 -2.27
N GLU A 138 9.22 -30.17 -1.07
CA GLU A 138 8.40 -30.68 0.04
C GLU A 138 6.90 -30.53 -0.21
N LEU A 139 6.49 -29.61 -1.11
CA LEU A 139 5.11 -29.34 -1.48
C LEU A 139 4.71 -30.00 -2.81
N ASN A 140 5.57 -30.84 -3.35
CA ASN A 140 5.37 -31.53 -4.64
C ASN A 140 5.08 -30.56 -5.79
N PHE A 141 5.78 -29.44 -5.83
CA PHE A 141 5.67 -28.49 -6.94
C PHE A 141 6.23 -29.08 -8.23
N THR A 142 5.73 -28.57 -9.35
CA THR A 142 6.24 -28.88 -10.68
C THR A 142 7.13 -27.75 -11.15
N ASP A 143 8.29 -28.04 -11.71
CA ASP A 143 9.25 -27.08 -12.19
C ASP A 143 8.62 -26.00 -13.07
N GLY A 144 8.78 -24.75 -12.69
CA GLY A 144 8.27 -23.57 -13.38
C GLY A 144 6.75 -23.46 -13.47
N ALA A 145 5.97 -24.39 -12.88
CA ALA A 145 4.52 -24.42 -13.02
C ALA A 145 3.76 -23.68 -11.92
N ASN A 146 4.31 -23.63 -10.69
CA ASN A 146 3.66 -23.06 -9.53
C ASN A 146 4.04 -21.56 -9.40
N ARG A 147 3.13 -20.65 -9.79
CA ARG A 147 3.46 -19.23 -10.05
C ARG A 147 2.67 -18.23 -9.26
N ALA A 148 1.61 -18.64 -8.59
CA ALA A 148 0.73 -17.76 -7.82
C ALA A 148 0.17 -18.48 -6.61
N ILE A 149 -0.19 -17.70 -5.61
CA ILE A 149 -0.76 -18.16 -4.35
C ILE A 149 -2.04 -17.39 -4.05
N ALA A 150 -2.99 -18.02 -3.36
CA ALA A 150 -4.18 -17.39 -2.82
C ALA A 150 -4.39 -17.84 -1.37
N LEU A 151 -5.17 -17.10 -0.62
CA LEU A 151 -5.54 -17.41 0.76
C LEU A 151 -7.07 -17.55 0.88
N SER A 152 -7.54 -18.56 1.60
CA SER A 152 -8.95 -18.74 1.91
C SER A 152 -9.12 -19.42 3.26
N GLY A 153 -9.70 -18.71 4.23
CA GLY A 153 -9.81 -19.20 5.60
C GLY A 153 -8.43 -19.61 6.16
N ASN A 154 -8.33 -20.85 6.59
CA ASN A 154 -7.10 -21.42 7.17
C ASN A 154 -6.21 -22.12 6.13
N TYR A 155 -6.34 -21.78 4.85
CA TYR A 155 -5.62 -22.45 3.78
C TYR A 155 -4.91 -21.47 2.87
N PHE A 156 -3.75 -21.85 2.37
CA PHE A 156 -3.15 -21.27 1.20
C PHE A 156 -3.31 -22.22 0.00
N ILE A 157 -3.58 -21.67 -1.15
CA ILE A 157 -3.82 -22.39 -2.39
C ILE A 157 -2.68 -22.05 -3.35
N VAL A 158 -2.06 -23.05 -3.94
CA VAL A 158 -0.99 -22.86 -4.91
C VAL A 158 -1.49 -23.18 -6.31
N HIS A 159 -1.35 -22.17 -7.17
CA HIS A 159 -1.63 -22.31 -8.58
C HIS A 159 -0.61 -23.21 -9.27
N SER A 160 -1.08 -24.03 -10.21
CA SER A 160 -0.24 -24.74 -11.16
C SER A 160 -0.74 -24.55 -12.59
N THR A 161 0.18 -24.27 -13.51
CA THR A 161 -0.13 -24.22 -14.96
C THR A 161 -0.58 -25.57 -15.52
N THR A 162 -0.47 -26.65 -14.75
CA THR A 162 -1.03 -27.97 -15.07
C THR A 162 -2.56 -28.04 -14.89
N GLY A 163 -3.17 -26.99 -14.28
CA GLY A 163 -4.61 -26.93 -13.99
C GLY A 163 -5.00 -27.58 -12.66
N ILE A 164 -4.04 -27.94 -11.83
CA ILE A 164 -4.28 -28.51 -10.50
C ILE A 164 -3.97 -27.43 -9.46
N PHE A 165 -4.93 -27.11 -8.58
CA PHE A 165 -4.78 -26.12 -7.53
C PHE A 165 -4.85 -26.80 -6.17
N ASN A 166 -3.69 -27.13 -5.64
CA ASN A 166 -3.58 -27.78 -4.34
C ASN A 166 -3.69 -26.74 -3.22
N TYR A 167 -4.33 -27.11 -2.10
CA TYR A 167 -4.38 -26.27 -0.94
C TYR A 167 -3.84 -26.98 0.30
N TYR A 168 -3.27 -26.17 1.19
CA TYR A 168 -2.51 -26.60 2.36
C TYR A 168 -2.91 -25.76 3.57
N ASN A 169 -2.80 -26.34 4.77
CA ASN A 169 -3.04 -25.61 6.01
C ASN A 169 -2.03 -24.49 6.24
N THR A 170 -2.50 -23.30 6.58
CA THR A 170 -1.64 -22.16 6.92
C THR A 170 -0.87 -22.35 8.22
N SER A 171 -1.25 -23.28 9.09
CA SER A 171 -0.58 -23.52 10.37
C SER A 171 0.68 -24.37 10.26
N ASN A 172 0.75 -25.29 9.27
CA ASN A 172 1.81 -26.30 9.21
C ASN A 172 2.17 -26.79 7.79
N ALA A 173 1.56 -26.23 6.76
CA ALA A 173 1.70 -26.63 5.36
C ALA A 173 1.29 -28.10 5.05
N SER A 174 0.50 -28.74 5.89
CA SER A 174 -0.02 -30.05 5.54
C SER A 174 -0.96 -29.95 4.34
N PHE A 175 -0.80 -30.86 3.37
CA PHE A 175 -1.72 -30.98 2.24
C PHE A 175 -3.14 -31.25 2.75
N ALA A 176 -4.10 -30.48 2.29
CA ALA A 176 -5.49 -30.56 2.73
C ALA A 176 -6.46 -30.93 1.60
N GLY A 177 -6.04 -30.78 0.33
CA GLY A 177 -6.85 -31.17 -0.79
C GLY A 177 -6.52 -30.39 -2.07
N THR A 178 -7.42 -30.53 -3.04
CA THR A 178 -7.34 -29.87 -4.36
C THR A 178 -8.66 -29.20 -4.64
N LEU A 179 -8.65 -27.97 -5.16
CA LEU A 179 -9.87 -27.27 -5.54
C LEU A 179 -10.65 -28.05 -6.58
N SER A 180 -11.97 -28.08 -6.44
CA SER A 180 -12.85 -28.63 -7.48
C SER A 180 -12.71 -27.82 -8.76
N MET A 181 -12.51 -28.50 -9.88
CA MET A 181 -12.53 -27.92 -11.23
C MET A 181 -13.82 -28.27 -11.98
N GLN A 182 -14.83 -28.78 -11.28
CA GLN A 182 -16.09 -29.23 -11.87
C GLN A 182 -16.81 -28.07 -12.57
N GLY A 183 -17.09 -28.21 -13.86
CA GLY A 183 -17.75 -27.19 -14.68
C GLY A 183 -16.81 -26.19 -15.35
N ILE A 184 -15.51 -26.20 -15.01
CA ILE A 184 -14.51 -25.43 -15.74
C ILE A 184 -14.07 -26.19 -16.96
N ASN A 185 -14.24 -25.59 -18.15
CA ASN A 185 -13.91 -26.26 -19.42
C ASN A 185 -12.99 -25.38 -20.29
N TRP A 186 -11.93 -24.87 -19.73
CA TRP A 186 -10.97 -24.05 -20.48
C TRP A 186 -10.30 -24.81 -21.63
N SER A 187 -10.26 -26.15 -21.56
CA SER A 187 -9.71 -27.00 -22.64
C SER A 187 -10.42 -26.85 -23.95
N THR A 188 -11.65 -26.36 -23.95
CA THR A 188 -12.42 -26.11 -25.18
C THR A 188 -12.20 -24.74 -25.79
N LEU A 189 -11.49 -23.85 -25.07
CA LEU A 189 -11.18 -22.51 -25.55
C LEU A 189 -10.14 -22.61 -26.68
N THR A 190 -10.36 -21.81 -27.72
CA THR A 190 -9.47 -21.74 -28.89
C THR A 190 -8.78 -20.40 -28.99
N ALA A 191 -7.62 -20.37 -29.63
CA ALA A 191 -6.88 -19.15 -29.85
C ALA A 191 -7.76 -18.01 -30.41
N PRO A 192 -7.58 -16.77 -29.94
CA PRO A 192 -6.52 -16.29 -29.05
C PRO A 192 -6.76 -16.53 -27.54
N ALA A 193 -7.84 -17.20 -27.13
CA ALA A 193 -7.98 -17.71 -25.77
C ALA A 193 -7.03 -18.91 -25.56
N ASN A 194 -6.35 -18.92 -24.41
CA ASN A 194 -5.47 -20.03 -24.04
C ASN A 194 -6.17 -20.89 -22.98
N PRO A 195 -6.18 -22.23 -23.11
CA PRO A 195 -6.80 -23.10 -22.14
C PRO A 195 -6.11 -23.18 -20.77
N LYS A 196 -4.97 -22.47 -20.60
CA LYS A 196 -4.21 -22.49 -19.36
C LYS A 196 -4.57 -21.30 -18.48
N CYS A 197 -4.73 -21.56 -17.21
CA CYS A 197 -4.68 -20.54 -16.15
C CYS A 197 -3.22 -20.24 -15.81
N PHE A 198 -2.90 -18.99 -15.48
CA PHE A 198 -1.55 -18.58 -15.07
C PHE A 198 -1.54 -17.92 -13.69
N TYR A 199 -2.69 -17.62 -13.14
CA TYR A 199 -2.79 -16.89 -11.89
C TYR A 199 -4.03 -17.29 -11.09
N ILE A 200 -3.86 -17.32 -9.78
CA ILE A 200 -4.91 -17.45 -8.78
C ILE A 200 -4.76 -16.30 -7.79
N THR A 201 -5.84 -15.79 -7.26
CA THR A 201 -5.83 -14.76 -6.22
C THR A 201 -7.04 -14.92 -5.32
N ASN A 202 -7.10 -14.11 -4.27
CA ASN A 202 -8.27 -14.01 -3.40
C ASN A 202 -8.73 -12.56 -3.27
N ASP A 203 -9.97 -12.37 -2.83
CA ASP A 203 -10.48 -11.09 -2.38
C ASP A 203 -10.18 -10.85 -0.89
N SER A 204 -10.71 -9.75 -0.32
CA SER A 204 -10.45 -9.34 1.06
C SER A 204 -11.01 -10.27 2.13
N VAL A 205 -11.90 -11.20 1.76
CA VAL A 205 -12.54 -12.15 2.69
C VAL A 205 -12.21 -13.61 2.40
N GLY A 206 -11.42 -13.87 1.34
CA GLY A 206 -10.89 -15.18 1.02
C GLY A 206 -11.71 -15.98 0.01
N HIS A 207 -12.60 -15.35 -0.78
CA HIS A 207 -13.07 -15.97 -2.01
C HIS A 207 -11.90 -16.11 -2.99
N ILE A 208 -11.89 -17.18 -3.77
CA ILE A 208 -10.77 -17.55 -4.63
C ILE A 208 -11.16 -17.29 -6.09
N PHE A 209 -10.23 -16.78 -6.90
CA PHE A 209 -10.46 -16.44 -8.30
C PHE A 209 -9.37 -17.00 -9.20
N ALA A 210 -9.79 -17.52 -10.35
CA ALA A 210 -8.89 -17.93 -11.42
C ALA A 210 -9.52 -17.63 -12.78
N ALA A 211 -8.68 -17.34 -13.78
CA ALA A 211 -9.10 -17.08 -15.15
C ALA A 211 -8.13 -17.75 -16.13
N ASN A 212 -8.62 -18.06 -17.33
CA ASN A 212 -7.75 -18.44 -18.42
C ASN A 212 -6.99 -17.23 -18.97
N LEU A 213 -5.86 -17.50 -19.61
CA LEU A 213 -5.09 -16.49 -20.32
C LEU A 213 -5.72 -16.18 -21.66
N VAL A 214 -5.71 -14.90 -22.06
CA VAL A 214 -6.08 -14.46 -23.41
C VAL A 214 -4.89 -13.73 -24.02
N THR A 215 -4.39 -14.22 -25.16
CA THR A 215 -3.13 -13.77 -25.75
C THR A 215 -3.27 -12.59 -26.69
N ALA A 216 -4.49 -12.33 -27.21
CA ALA A 216 -4.76 -11.22 -28.12
C ALA A 216 -6.25 -10.85 -28.09
N SER A 217 -6.61 -9.78 -28.80
CA SER A 217 -7.98 -9.36 -29.04
C SER A 217 -8.80 -10.47 -29.69
N GLY A 218 -10.10 -10.53 -29.39
CA GLY A 218 -11.05 -11.51 -29.85
C GLY A 218 -11.11 -12.81 -29.03
N GLY A 219 -10.16 -13.04 -28.13
CA GLY A 219 -10.16 -14.22 -27.27
C GLY A 219 -11.13 -14.08 -26.10
N ALA A 220 -11.75 -15.21 -25.72
CA ALA A 220 -12.64 -15.28 -24.58
C ALA A 220 -11.86 -15.50 -23.29
N MET A 221 -12.07 -14.63 -22.28
CA MET A 221 -11.66 -14.84 -20.91
C MET A 221 -12.86 -15.31 -20.11
N GLU A 222 -12.69 -16.39 -19.39
CA GLU A 222 -13.65 -16.91 -18.43
C GLU A 222 -13.03 -16.85 -17.03
N MET A 223 -13.66 -16.10 -16.13
CA MET A 223 -13.24 -15.96 -14.74
C MET A 223 -14.18 -16.77 -13.85
N TYR A 224 -13.58 -17.59 -13.03
CA TYR A 224 -14.28 -18.43 -12.06
C TYR A 224 -13.97 -18.01 -10.63
N GLU A 225 -14.93 -18.25 -9.77
CA GLU A 225 -14.91 -17.96 -8.34
C GLU A 225 -15.22 -19.24 -7.55
N TRP A 226 -14.56 -19.41 -6.41
CA TRP A 226 -14.90 -20.38 -5.37
C TRP A 226 -15.15 -19.61 -4.06
N ASP A 227 -16.29 -19.87 -3.41
CA ASP A 227 -16.61 -19.23 -2.12
C ASP A 227 -15.58 -19.61 -1.03
N ASN A 228 -15.00 -20.80 -1.13
CA ASN A 228 -13.94 -21.32 -0.25
C ASN A 228 -13.33 -22.57 -0.90
N VAL A 229 -12.32 -23.18 -0.23
CA VAL A 229 -11.60 -24.37 -0.77
C VAL A 229 -12.46 -25.61 -0.97
N SER A 230 -13.64 -25.70 -0.32
CA SER A 230 -14.56 -26.85 -0.43
C SER A 230 -15.69 -26.60 -1.44
N ALA A 231 -15.81 -25.38 -1.96
CA ALA A 231 -16.87 -25.01 -2.90
C ALA A 231 -16.58 -25.51 -4.31
N SER A 232 -17.64 -25.71 -5.10
CA SER A 232 -17.52 -25.85 -6.54
C SER A 232 -17.34 -24.48 -7.20
N PRO A 233 -16.59 -24.38 -8.31
CA PRO A 233 -16.42 -23.12 -9.02
C PRO A 233 -17.71 -22.63 -9.65
N LYS A 234 -17.90 -21.32 -9.64
CA LYS A 234 -18.96 -20.62 -10.34
C LYS A 234 -18.34 -19.76 -11.44
N LEU A 235 -18.91 -19.77 -12.63
CA LEU A 235 -18.51 -18.81 -13.67
C LEU A 235 -18.98 -17.42 -13.22
N LEU A 236 -18.03 -16.55 -12.86
CA LEU A 236 -18.33 -15.18 -12.45
C LEU A 236 -18.71 -14.34 -13.66
N PHE A 237 -17.92 -14.39 -14.72
CA PHE A 237 -18.23 -13.75 -16.00
C PHE A 237 -17.40 -14.31 -17.15
N LYS A 238 -17.86 -13.99 -18.37
CA LYS A 238 -17.15 -14.20 -19.62
C LYS A 238 -16.97 -12.86 -20.32
N TYR A 239 -15.76 -12.60 -20.78
CA TYR A 239 -15.42 -11.37 -21.49
C TYR A 239 -14.64 -11.69 -22.77
N THR A 240 -15.08 -11.14 -23.90
CA THR A 240 -14.29 -11.18 -25.13
C THR A 240 -13.32 -10.03 -25.11
N ASN A 241 -12.03 -10.33 -25.09
CA ASN A 241 -10.98 -9.31 -25.03
C ASN A 241 -11.05 -8.40 -26.26
N ASP A 242 -11.39 -7.14 -26.06
CA ASP A 242 -11.38 -6.08 -27.08
C ASP A 242 -10.12 -5.23 -27.03
N GLN A 243 -9.19 -5.58 -26.13
CA GLN A 243 -7.92 -4.87 -25.97
C GLN A 243 -6.87 -5.40 -26.95
N ASP A 244 -5.94 -4.52 -27.34
CA ASP A 244 -4.84 -4.82 -28.28
C ASP A 244 -3.62 -5.50 -27.61
N GLY A 245 -3.82 -6.18 -26.49
CA GLY A 245 -2.79 -6.87 -25.74
C GLY A 245 -3.32 -8.09 -24.98
N GLN A 246 -2.41 -8.81 -24.34
CA GLN A 246 -2.71 -9.98 -23.53
C GLN A 246 -3.36 -9.57 -22.19
N ILE A 247 -4.34 -10.33 -21.71
CA ILE A 247 -4.97 -10.19 -20.40
C ILE A 247 -5.06 -11.53 -19.67
N GLY A 248 -5.29 -11.50 -18.36
CA GLY A 248 -5.55 -12.71 -17.55
C GLY A 248 -4.29 -13.45 -17.09
N ARG A 249 -3.08 -12.93 -17.36
CA ARG A 249 -1.86 -13.54 -16.85
C ARG A 249 -1.65 -13.26 -15.36
N LYS A 250 -1.96 -12.04 -14.92
CA LYS A 250 -2.16 -11.63 -13.52
C LYS A 250 -3.37 -10.71 -13.43
N PHE A 251 -4.01 -10.68 -12.29
CA PHE A 251 -5.10 -9.78 -11.99
C PHE A 251 -5.25 -9.63 -10.47
N TYR A 252 -5.90 -8.56 -10.04
CA TYR A 252 -6.14 -8.28 -8.64
C TYR A 252 -7.63 -8.12 -8.36
N VAL A 253 -8.11 -8.64 -7.24
CA VAL A 253 -9.49 -8.47 -6.77
C VAL A 253 -9.46 -7.65 -5.49
N LYS A 254 -10.03 -6.45 -5.53
CA LYS A 254 -10.11 -5.55 -4.37
C LYS A 254 -11.53 -5.44 -3.86
N GLY A 255 -11.69 -5.70 -2.59
CA GLY A 255 -12.98 -5.66 -1.88
C GLY A 255 -13.52 -7.05 -1.60
N ASP A 256 -14.79 -7.14 -1.26
CA ASP A 256 -15.55 -8.36 -0.98
C ASP A 256 -16.52 -8.60 -2.15
N ILE A 257 -16.30 -9.67 -2.91
CA ILE A 257 -17.09 -9.97 -4.12
C ILE A 257 -18.59 -10.12 -3.80
N SER A 258 -18.93 -10.61 -2.62
CA SER A 258 -20.31 -10.79 -2.20
C SER A 258 -21.04 -9.47 -1.92
N LYS A 259 -20.31 -8.37 -1.77
CA LYS A 259 -20.81 -7.01 -1.53
C LYS A 259 -20.42 -6.07 -2.65
N LYS A 260 -19.17 -5.62 -2.61
CA LYS A 260 -18.58 -4.74 -3.61
C LYS A 260 -17.11 -5.06 -3.80
N ALA A 261 -16.72 -5.28 -5.05
CA ALA A 261 -15.34 -5.49 -5.43
C ALA A 261 -15.03 -4.90 -6.81
N TYR A 262 -13.73 -4.75 -7.07
CA TYR A 262 -13.21 -4.40 -8.38
C TYR A 262 -12.16 -5.41 -8.80
N ILE A 263 -12.19 -5.79 -10.07
CA ILE A 263 -11.20 -6.68 -10.68
C ILE A 263 -10.36 -5.88 -11.66
N TYR A 264 -9.05 -5.88 -11.45
CA TYR A 264 -8.07 -5.12 -12.22
C TYR A 264 -7.22 -6.07 -13.05
N LEU A 265 -7.18 -5.85 -14.36
CA LEU A 265 -6.39 -6.67 -15.30
C LEU A 265 -5.47 -5.76 -16.11
N PRO A 266 -4.15 -5.85 -15.91
CA PRO A 266 -3.19 -5.21 -16.80
C PRO A 266 -3.35 -5.71 -18.23
N VAL A 267 -3.20 -4.83 -19.21
CA VAL A 267 -3.09 -5.20 -20.62
C VAL A 267 -1.60 -5.28 -20.95
N ALA A 268 -1.05 -6.50 -21.04
CA ALA A 268 0.37 -6.71 -21.19
C ALA A 268 0.95 -5.98 -22.41
N GLN A 269 2.15 -5.42 -22.26
CA GLN A 269 2.86 -4.61 -23.25
C GLN A 269 2.13 -3.32 -23.69
N LYS A 270 1.16 -2.87 -22.89
CA LYS A 270 0.43 -1.62 -23.10
C LYS A 270 0.50 -0.76 -21.84
N ASN A 271 0.22 0.53 -21.98
CA ASN A 271 0.17 1.50 -20.88
C ASN A 271 -1.23 1.64 -20.30
N LYS A 272 -1.99 0.59 -20.23
CA LYS A 272 -3.38 0.59 -19.77
C LYS A 272 -3.74 -0.68 -19.01
N PHE A 273 -4.79 -0.58 -18.24
CA PHE A 273 -5.46 -1.73 -17.63
C PHE A 273 -6.97 -1.61 -17.80
N ILE A 274 -7.66 -2.72 -17.63
CA ILE A 274 -9.12 -2.76 -17.59
C ILE A 274 -9.59 -3.09 -16.18
N ARG A 275 -10.76 -2.56 -15.83
CA ARG A 275 -11.36 -2.74 -14.51
C ARG A 275 -12.84 -3.10 -14.62
N PHE A 276 -13.23 -4.17 -13.95
CA PHE A 276 -14.63 -4.57 -13.79
C PHE A 276 -15.10 -4.22 -12.38
N GLU A 277 -16.35 -3.79 -12.26
CA GLU A 277 -17.03 -3.58 -10.99
C GLU A 277 -18.02 -4.71 -10.73
N ILE A 278 -17.95 -5.28 -9.54
CA ILE A 278 -18.84 -6.34 -9.06
C ILE A 278 -19.64 -5.80 -7.88
N ILE A 279 -20.95 -6.00 -7.92
CA ILE A 279 -21.84 -5.71 -6.80
C ILE A 279 -22.70 -6.94 -6.54
N ASN A 280 -22.72 -7.40 -5.28
CA ASN A 280 -23.48 -8.56 -4.85
C ASN A 280 -23.22 -9.82 -5.71
N GLY A 281 -21.97 -10.09 -6.02
CA GLY A 281 -21.54 -11.27 -6.80
C GLY A 281 -21.79 -11.18 -8.31
N ALA A 282 -22.19 -10.04 -8.84
CA ALA A 282 -22.50 -9.89 -10.26
C ALA A 282 -21.81 -8.67 -10.88
N LEU A 283 -21.42 -8.79 -12.16
CA LEU A 283 -20.93 -7.65 -12.95
C LEU A 283 -21.98 -6.54 -13.02
N THR A 284 -21.56 -5.30 -12.82
CA THR A 284 -22.40 -4.13 -13.09
C THR A 284 -22.49 -3.81 -14.58
N SER A 285 -21.49 -4.21 -15.35
CA SER A 285 -21.40 -4.02 -16.80
C SER A 285 -20.47 -5.06 -17.43
N ASN A 286 -20.86 -5.59 -18.60
CA ASN A 286 -19.98 -6.44 -19.41
C ASN A 286 -18.87 -5.64 -20.13
N THR A 287 -18.97 -4.32 -20.16
CA THR A 287 -17.93 -3.42 -20.70
C THR A 287 -17.10 -2.91 -19.53
N PRO A 288 -15.80 -3.22 -19.48
CA PRO A 288 -14.93 -2.72 -18.41
C PRO A 288 -14.61 -1.23 -18.57
N ASP A 289 -14.24 -0.58 -17.47
CA ASP A 289 -13.54 0.70 -17.53
C ASP A 289 -12.14 0.45 -18.12
N VAL A 290 -11.75 1.21 -19.14
CA VAL A 290 -10.38 1.20 -19.69
C VAL A 290 -9.62 2.40 -19.13
N ILE A 291 -8.55 2.15 -18.41
CA ILE A 291 -7.76 3.18 -17.74
C ILE A 291 -6.38 3.27 -18.40
N ASN A 292 -6.08 4.42 -19.02
CA ASN A 292 -4.79 4.70 -19.59
C ASN A 292 -3.90 5.42 -18.57
N LEU A 293 -2.65 4.97 -18.44
CA LEU A 293 -1.67 5.61 -17.58
C LEU A 293 -1.07 6.84 -18.27
N ILE A 294 -0.90 7.91 -17.52
CA ILE A 294 -0.15 9.09 -17.96
C ILE A 294 1.33 8.84 -17.67
N ASN A 295 2.19 9.11 -18.60
CA ASN A 295 3.60 8.69 -18.65
C ASN A 295 3.72 7.21 -19.03
N PRO A 296 3.84 6.94 -20.32
CA PRO A 296 3.73 5.60 -20.84
C PRO A 296 4.87 4.74 -20.32
N LYS A 297 4.51 3.81 -19.48
CA LYS A 297 5.28 2.64 -19.16
C LYS A 297 4.48 1.46 -19.64
N TYR A 298 5.14 0.48 -20.18
CA TYR A 298 4.49 -0.69 -20.71
C TYR A 298 4.52 -1.78 -19.64
N TRP A 299 3.40 -2.45 -19.41
CA TRP A 299 3.39 -3.61 -18.55
C TRP A 299 4.27 -4.71 -19.11
N ASP A 300 5.03 -5.37 -18.26
CA ASP A 300 5.50 -6.72 -18.55
C ASP A 300 4.30 -7.70 -18.56
N TYR A 301 4.56 -8.90 -18.96
CA TYR A 301 3.58 -9.98 -18.85
C TYR A 301 3.15 -10.29 -17.42
N ASN A 302 3.96 -9.96 -16.42
CA ASN A 302 3.70 -10.16 -15.00
C ASN A 302 3.20 -8.90 -14.27
N GLY A 303 2.82 -7.86 -15.00
CA GLY A 303 2.28 -6.63 -14.41
C GLY A 303 1.08 -6.87 -13.51
N LEU A 304 0.97 -6.08 -12.43
CA LEU A 304 -0.15 -6.14 -11.49
C LEU A 304 -0.49 -4.73 -11.01
N ILE A 305 -1.78 -4.50 -10.71
CA ILE A 305 -2.28 -3.27 -10.11
C ILE A 305 -2.85 -3.61 -8.74
N ILE A 306 -2.38 -2.94 -7.70
CA ILE A 306 -2.76 -3.17 -6.31
C ILE A 306 -3.47 -1.91 -5.77
N PRO A 307 -4.79 -1.84 -5.82
CA PRO A 307 -5.54 -0.69 -5.30
C PRO A 307 -5.57 -0.68 -3.78
N ILE A 308 -5.53 0.53 -3.20
CA ILE A 308 -5.53 0.71 -1.75
C ILE A 308 -6.94 0.53 -1.18
N GLU A 309 -7.96 1.11 -1.83
CA GLU A 309 -9.33 1.08 -1.36
C GLU A 309 -10.30 0.50 -2.39
N THR A 310 -11.52 0.16 -1.94
CA THR A 310 -12.59 -0.41 -2.79
C THR A 310 -13.44 0.73 -3.39
N ASN A 311 -12.81 1.58 -4.20
CA ASN A 311 -13.49 2.63 -4.97
C ASN A 311 -12.75 2.93 -6.28
N LYS A 312 -13.46 3.55 -7.25
CA LYS A 312 -12.92 3.84 -8.59
C LYS A 312 -11.79 4.88 -8.62
N GLY A 313 -11.76 5.78 -7.66
CA GLY A 313 -10.78 6.86 -7.58
C GLY A 313 -9.61 6.55 -6.63
N THR A 314 -9.52 5.33 -6.15
CA THR A 314 -8.45 4.93 -5.22
C THR A 314 -7.08 5.02 -5.86
N ASN A 315 -6.11 5.47 -5.09
CA ASN A 315 -4.71 5.32 -5.45
C ASN A 315 -4.33 3.84 -5.51
N TYR A 316 -3.32 3.51 -6.28
CA TYR A 316 -2.90 2.13 -6.49
C TYR A 316 -1.40 2.03 -6.73
N PHE A 317 -0.84 0.86 -6.41
CA PHE A 317 0.51 0.48 -6.81
C PHE A 317 0.49 -0.25 -8.13
N THR A 318 1.60 -0.14 -8.84
CA THR A 318 1.86 -0.93 -10.05
C THR A 318 3.19 -1.65 -9.91
N ILE A 319 3.26 -2.87 -10.38
CA ILE A 319 4.48 -3.66 -10.48
C ILE A 319 4.62 -4.28 -11.86
N GLY A 320 5.84 -4.65 -12.23
CA GLY A 320 6.12 -5.34 -13.49
C GLY A 320 5.95 -4.44 -14.71
N ASP A 321 6.41 -3.20 -14.66
CA ASP A 321 6.39 -2.28 -15.79
C ASP A 321 7.79 -2.04 -16.39
N TYR A 322 7.82 -1.69 -17.68
CA TYR A 322 9.02 -1.34 -18.42
C TYR A 322 9.15 0.17 -18.61
N THR A 323 10.37 0.69 -18.57
CA THR A 323 10.68 2.08 -18.89
C THR A 323 11.04 2.32 -20.35
N SER A 324 11.31 1.26 -21.13
CA SER A 324 11.78 1.37 -22.51
C SER A 324 11.16 0.30 -23.41
N PRO A 325 10.76 0.66 -24.64
CA PRO A 325 10.37 -0.34 -25.65
C PRO A 325 11.53 -1.24 -26.09
N GLU A 326 12.78 -0.92 -25.74
CA GLU A 326 13.98 -1.59 -26.21
C GLU A 326 14.49 -2.71 -25.29
N GLY A 327 13.69 -3.13 -24.32
CA GLY A 327 13.80 -4.52 -23.88
C GLY A 327 14.58 -4.86 -22.62
N TRP A 328 15.09 -3.94 -21.81
CA TRP A 328 15.54 -4.28 -20.47
C TRP A 328 14.64 -3.60 -19.44
N PRO A 329 14.13 -4.36 -18.47
CA PRO A 329 13.22 -3.83 -17.48
C PRO A 329 13.96 -2.79 -16.64
N GLY A 330 13.57 -1.53 -16.78
CA GLY A 330 13.72 -0.60 -15.69
C GLY A 330 12.67 -0.99 -14.68
N TYR A 331 13.07 -1.63 -13.60
CA TYR A 331 12.20 -2.16 -12.55
C TYR A 331 11.61 -1.01 -11.77
N ASN A 332 10.38 -0.67 -12.06
CA ASN A 332 9.75 0.45 -11.44
C ASN A 332 8.41 0.04 -10.86
N ASN A 333 8.40 -0.12 -9.56
CA ASN A 333 7.15 -0.04 -8.82
C ASN A 333 6.74 1.43 -8.78
N MET A 334 5.46 1.71 -8.99
CA MET A 334 4.95 3.07 -8.92
C MET A 334 3.75 3.14 -8.00
N TYR A 335 3.66 4.25 -7.31
CA TYR A 335 2.44 4.65 -6.62
C TYR A 335 1.71 5.67 -7.49
N MET A 336 0.47 5.38 -7.84
CA MET A 336 -0.31 6.10 -8.84
C MET A 336 -1.52 6.79 -8.23
N SER A 337 -1.81 7.97 -8.72
CA SER A 337 -3.06 8.66 -8.41
C SER A 337 -4.23 8.00 -9.13
N GLY A 338 -5.24 7.54 -8.41
CA GLY A 338 -6.46 7.00 -9.00
C GLY A 338 -7.35 8.06 -9.67
N LYS A 339 -7.12 9.34 -9.39
CA LYS A 339 -7.87 10.45 -10.02
C LYS A 339 -7.30 10.84 -11.36
N THR A 340 -5.97 10.90 -11.48
CA THR A 340 -5.28 11.41 -12.67
C THR A 340 -4.59 10.31 -13.47
N ASN A 341 -4.41 9.11 -12.88
CA ASN A 341 -3.65 8.00 -13.45
C ASN A 341 -2.21 8.37 -13.80
N SER A 342 -1.64 9.32 -13.05
CA SER A 342 -0.25 9.74 -13.12
C SER A 342 0.52 9.25 -11.90
N SER A 343 1.82 9.09 -12.05
CA SER A 343 2.70 8.70 -10.95
C SER A 343 2.71 9.78 -9.87
N LEU A 344 2.45 9.39 -8.63
CA LEU A 344 2.68 10.18 -7.43
C LEU A 344 4.09 9.96 -6.91
N PHE A 345 4.64 8.78 -7.20
CA PHE A 345 5.90 8.35 -6.69
C PHE A 345 6.49 7.26 -7.59
N THR A 346 7.79 7.32 -7.88
CA THR A 346 8.50 6.39 -8.74
C THR A 346 9.47 5.51 -7.96
N ALA A 347 9.93 4.46 -8.58
CA ALA A 347 10.74 3.39 -8.05
C ALA A 347 12.05 3.75 -7.35
N ASP A 348 12.60 4.93 -7.60
CA ASP A 348 13.82 5.35 -6.90
C ASP A 348 13.66 5.36 -5.38
N ALA A 349 12.42 5.35 -4.92
CA ALA A 349 12.09 5.26 -3.51
C ALA A 349 11.87 3.84 -2.97
N PHE A 350 11.66 2.87 -3.87
CA PHE A 350 11.58 1.44 -3.52
C PHE A 350 12.91 0.74 -3.76
N GLN A 351 14.00 1.48 -3.71
CA GLN A 351 15.35 1.12 -4.16
C GLN A 351 15.73 -0.35 -4.06
N ASP A 352 16.14 -0.87 -5.19
CA ASP A 352 17.44 -1.51 -5.48
C ASP A 352 17.54 -3.02 -5.45
N LEU A 353 16.52 -3.81 -5.21
CA LEU A 353 16.85 -5.20 -4.97
C LEU A 353 16.48 -6.16 -6.10
N GLY A 354 15.73 -5.73 -7.08
CA GLY A 354 15.38 -6.63 -8.15
C GLY A 354 14.04 -6.34 -8.81
N TYR A 355 13.54 -7.34 -9.51
CA TYR A 355 12.26 -7.29 -10.18
C TYR A 355 11.14 -7.68 -9.22
N CYS A 356 10.31 -6.72 -8.80
CA CYS A 356 9.13 -7.02 -8.01
C CYS A 356 8.11 -7.79 -8.87
N SER A 357 7.82 -9.01 -8.48
CA SER A 357 6.88 -9.85 -9.19
C SER A 357 5.64 -10.23 -8.40
N GLY A 358 5.61 -9.99 -7.12
CA GLY A 358 4.45 -10.17 -6.25
C GLY A 358 4.29 -9.01 -5.29
N MET A 359 3.07 -8.51 -5.15
CA MET A 359 2.75 -7.45 -4.21
C MET A 359 1.33 -7.62 -3.70
N ASP A 360 1.11 -7.34 -2.43
CA ASP A 360 -0.21 -7.27 -1.82
C ASP A 360 -0.27 -6.18 -0.75
N TYR A 361 -1.48 -5.75 -0.40
CA TYR A 361 -1.71 -4.63 0.48
C TYR A 361 -2.83 -4.93 1.49
N ILE A 362 -2.60 -4.52 2.73
CA ILE A 362 -3.60 -4.59 3.79
C ILE A 362 -3.65 -3.28 4.60
N ASN A 363 -4.83 -2.91 5.04
CA ASN A 363 -5.00 -1.96 6.12
C ASN A 363 -5.25 -2.74 7.42
N PHE A 364 -4.20 -2.93 8.20
CA PHE A 364 -4.25 -3.69 9.43
C PHE A 364 -4.34 -2.73 10.61
N GLN A 365 -5.49 -2.70 11.29
CA GLN A 365 -5.75 -1.85 12.46
C GLN A 365 -5.43 -0.35 12.20
N GLY A 366 -5.70 0.13 10.98
CA GLY A 366 -5.43 1.51 10.58
C GLY A 366 -4.02 1.75 10.04
N ILE A 367 -3.12 0.78 10.11
CA ILE A 367 -1.82 0.85 9.47
C ILE A 367 -1.87 0.18 8.11
N LYS A 368 -1.42 0.90 7.11
CA LYS A 368 -1.35 0.46 5.73
C LYS A 368 -0.01 -0.25 5.53
N LEU A 369 -0.04 -1.54 5.25
CA LEU A 369 1.13 -2.37 5.03
C LEU A 369 1.16 -2.89 3.60
N LEU A 370 2.32 -2.78 2.97
CA LEU A 370 2.61 -3.30 1.65
C LEU A 370 3.60 -4.46 1.78
N PHE A 371 3.30 -5.58 1.14
CA PHE A 371 4.12 -6.79 1.13
C PHE A 371 4.61 -7.04 -0.28
N GLU A 372 5.89 -7.32 -0.44
CA GLU A 372 6.54 -7.46 -1.75
C GLU A 372 7.41 -8.69 -1.82
N THR A 373 7.52 -9.25 -3.02
CA THR A 373 8.52 -10.25 -3.39
C THR A 373 9.31 -9.77 -4.59
N ASP A 374 10.62 -9.64 -4.42
CA ASP A 374 11.53 -9.23 -5.49
C ASP A 374 12.40 -10.40 -5.94
N ILE A 375 12.70 -10.47 -7.22
CA ILE A 375 13.58 -11.46 -7.82
C ILE A 375 14.86 -10.77 -8.26
N ASN A 376 16.01 -11.31 -7.85
CA ASN A 376 17.28 -10.82 -8.35
C ASN A 376 17.46 -11.21 -9.82
N VAL A 377 17.50 -10.21 -10.68
CA VAL A 377 17.60 -10.41 -12.13
C VAL A 377 18.96 -10.85 -12.63
N TRP A 378 20.00 -10.69 -11.83
CA TRP A 378 21.35 -11.03 -12.25
C TRP A 378 21.66 -12.52 -12.12
N ASN A 379 21.06 -13.18 -11.12
CA ASN A 379 21.31 -14.60 -10.90
C ASN A 379 20.03 -15.46 -10.89
N TRP A 380 18.83 -14.84 -10.96
CA TRP A 380 17.52 -15.51 -11.01
C TRP A 380 17.22 -16.45 -9.82
N MET A 381 18.05 -16.38 -8.78
CA MET A 381 18.07 -17.33 -7.68
C MET A 381 18.00 -16.66 -6.29
N ALA A 382 18.14 -15.35 -6.20
CA ALA A 382 17.95 -14.62 -4.96
C ALA A 382 16.59 -13.92 -4.96
N TYR A 383 15.89 -14.01 -3.85
CA TYR A 383 14.58 -13.42 -3.65
C TYR A 383 14.60 -12.59 -2.39
N TYR A 384 13.92 -11.47 -2.43
CA TYR A 384 13.80 -10.57 -1.30
C TYR A 384 12.33 -10.45 -0.93
N ILE A 385 12.07 -10.43 0.37
CA ILE A 385 10.74 -10.24 0.95
C ILE A 385 10.79 -8.93 1.72
N LYS A 386 9.89 -8.02 1.39
CA LYS A 386 9.82 -6.71 2.04
C LYS A 386 8.45 -6.49 2.65
N VAL A 387 8.43 -5.74 3.75
CA VAL A 387 7.23 -5.18 4.35
C VAL A 387 7.45 -3.69 4.51
N SER A 388 6.63 -2.90 3.87
CA SER A 388 6.75 -1.43 3.88
C SER A 388 5.51 -0.80 4.48
N PRO A 389 5.60 -0.07 5.60
CA PRO A 389 4.49 0.71 6.10
C PRO A 389 4.28 1.97 5.25
N LEU A 390 3.04 2.28 4.96
CA LEU A 390 2.64 3.52 4.28
C LEU A 390 2.29 4.57 5.34
N ILE A 391 3.11 5.59 5.49
CA ILE A 391 3.02 6.53 6.61
C ILE A 391 1.97 7.62 6.38
N LYS A 392 1.72 8.02 5.14
CA LYS A 392 0.70 9.03 4.81
C LYS A 392 -0.15 8.55 3.64
N ASP A 393 -1.38 9.05 3.54
CA ASP A 393 -2.34 8.68 2.50
C ASP A 393 -1.84 8.90 1.06
N GLN A 394 -0.69 9.52 0.88
CA GLN A 394 -0.16 9.87 -0.44
C GLN A 394 1.38 9.81 -0.54
N THR A 395 2.09 9.43 0.51
CA THR A 395 3.55 9.35 0.47
C THR A 395 4.04 8.07 1.09
N ILE A 396 4.91 7.38 0.37
CA ILE A 396 5.78 6.37 0.95
C ILE A 396 6.97 7.12 1.51
N SER A 397 7.31 6.89 2.77
CA SER A 397 8.53 7.46 3.33
C SER A 397 9.73 6.84 2.63
N THR A 398 10.64 7.68 2.16
CA THR A 398 11.93 7.23 1.64
C THR A 398 12.85 6.73 2.76
N ASP A 399 12.62 7.18 3.99
CA ASP A 399 13.27 6.65 5.18
C ASP A 399 12.35 5.64 5.86
N ILE A 400 12.42 4.40 5.40
CA ILE A 400 11.69 3.27 5.98
C ILE A 400 12.41 2.67 7.19
N SER A 401 13.62 3.16 7.52
CA SER A 401 14.46 2.58 8.57
C SER A 401 13.81 2.51 9.95
N PRO A 402 12.94 3.46 10.39
CA PRO A 402 12.24 3.35 11.66
C PRO A 402 11.01 2.44 11.63
N TYR A 403 10.52 2.03 10.44
CA TYR A 403 9.21 1.41 10.26
C TYR A 403 9.26 0.04 9.61
N VAL A 404 10.43 -0.50 9.36
CA VAL A 404 10.59 -1.86 8.85
C VAL A 404 10.50 -2.82 10.01
N PHE A 405 9.32 -3.41 10.20
CA PHE A 405 9.02 -4.30 11.31
C PHE A 405 9.68 -5.67 11.22
N ASP A 406 10.07 -6.10 10.06
CA ASP A 406 10.80 -7.33 9.88
C ASP A 406 11.79 -7.15 8.73
N HIS A 407 13.04 -6.87 9.08
CA HIS A 407 14.18 -6.93 8.17
C HIS A 407 14.52 -8.37 7.78
N ASP A 408 13.53 -9.25 7.77
CA ASP A 408 13.73 -10.52 7.12
C ASP A 408 13.87 -10.27 5.61
N TYR A 409 14.99 -9.62 5.25
CA TYR A 409 15.59 -9.82 3.96
C TYR A 409 15.94 -11.30 3.90
N GLY A 410 14.88 -12.11 3.85
CA GLY A 410 15.03 -13.53 3.59
C GLY A 410 15.58 -13.65 2.18
N SER A 411 16.88 -13.42 2.02
CA SER A 411 17.55 -13.76 0.79
C SER A 411 17.49 -15.27 0.68
N TRP A 412 16.50 -15.76 -0.04
CA TRP A 412 16.52 -17.14 -0.45
C TRP A 412 17.58 -17.29 -1.54
N THR A 413 18.75 -17.76 -1.17
CA THR A 413 19.81 -18.07 -2.12
C THR A 413 19.70 -19.55 -2.50
N GLY A 414 19.35 -19.79 -3.73
CA GLY A 414 19.26 -21.14 -4.27
C GLY A 414 17.81 -21.62 -4.46
N ASN A 415 17.46 -21.85 -5.71
CA ASN A 415 16.23 -22.55 -6.02
C ASN A 415 16.33 -24.01 -5.62
N ASP A 416 15.33 -24.49 -4.92
CA ASP A 416 15.23 -25.90 -4.54
C ASP A 416 15.07 -26.82 -5.77
N MET A 417 14.44 -26.32 -6.83
CA MET A 417 14.11 -27.05 -8.06
C MET A 417 14.74 -26.48 -9.34
N GLY A 418 15.76 -25.61 -9.24
CA GLY A 418 16.41 -24.98 -10.40
C GLY A 418 16.00 -23.55 -10.66
N GLY A 419 16.46 -22.96 -11.76
CA GLY A 419 16.31 -21.55 -12.08
C GLY A 419 14.86 -21.15 -12.38
N ASN A 420 14.44 -19.97 -11.91
CA ASN A 420 13.11 -19.41 -12.20
C ASN A 420 13.16 -18.52 -13.45
N ASN A 421 13.23 -19.13 -14.61
CA ASN A 421 13.33 -18.44 -15.92
C ASN A 421 12.09 -17.60 -16.26
N ASN A 422 11.00 -17.71 -15.48
CA ASN A 422 9.77 -16.97 -15.72
C ASN A 422 9.68 -15.70 -14.88
N LEU A 423 10.62 -15.44 -13.99
CA LEU A 423 10.64 -14.29 -13.08
C LEU A 423 9.31 -14.17 -12.30
N THR A 424 8.82 -15.26 -11.74
CA THR A 424 7.55 -15.28 -11.03
C THR A 424 7.74 -15.55 -9.55
N SER A 425 7.13 -14.74 -8.74
CA SER A 425 6.81 -14.94 -7.34
C SER A 425 5.47 -14.30 -7.04
N ASP A 426 4.93 -14.52 -5.88
CA ASP A 426 3.65 -13.93 -5.48
C ASP A 426 3.58 -13.80 -3.97
N VAL A 427 2.75 -12.88 -3.50
CA VAL A 427 2.41 -12.71 -2.09
C VAL A 427 0.93 -12.41 -1.95
N LYS A 428 0.31 -13.00 -0.93
CA LYS A 428 -1.07 -12.69 -0.54
C LYS A 428 -1.19 -12.52 0.95
N VAL A 429 -2.08 -11.62 1.33
CA VAL A 429 -2.41 -11.32 2.71
C VAL A 429 -3.91 -11.50 2.91
N LEU A 430 -4.28 -12.18 3.98
CA LEU A 430 -5.67 -12.33 4.38
C LEU A 430 -5.82 -12.03 5.87
N MET A 431 -6.69 -11.08 6.17
CA MET A 431 -7.05 -10.73 7.54
C MET A 431 -7.93 -11.83 8.16
N SER A 432 -7.71 -12.12 9.43
CA SER A 432 -8.64 -12.95 10.20
C SER A 432 -10.01 -12.25 10.32
N PRO A 433 -11.10 -13.01 10.46
CA PRO A 433 -12.45 -12.43 10.53
C PRO A 433 -12.65 -11.45 11.69
N ASP A 434 -11.94 -11.61 12.80
CA ASP A 434 -11.93 -10.72 13.96
C ASP A 434 -11.08 -9.45 13.76
N GLY A 435 -10.25 -9.40 12.69
CA GLY A 435 -9.33 -8.30 12.42
C GLY A 435 -8.11 -8.22 13.33
N GLU A 436 -7.89 -9.20 14.21
CA GLU A 436 -6.81 -9.20 15.21
C GLU A 436 -5.51 -9.79 14.69
N SER A 437 -5.56 -10.50 13.56
CA SER A 437 -4.38 -11.05 12.92
C SER A 437 -4.52 -11.10 11.40
N ALA A 438 -3.42 -11.30 10.70
CA ALA A 438 -3.43 -11.62 9.28
C ALA A 438 -2.41 -12.71 8.97
N ILE A 439 -2.73 -13.53 7.98
CA ILE A 439 -1.80 -14.49 7.39
C ILE A 439 -1.19 -13.87 6.14
N ILE A 440 0.11 -13.98 6.02
CA ILE A 440 0.89 -13.56 4.85
C ILE A 440 1.52 -14.81 4.27
N ALA A 441 1.26 -15.09 3.00
CA ALA A 441 1.84 -16.23 2.29
C ALA A 441 2.63 -15.75 1.08
N TYR A 442 3.92 -16.04 1.06
CA TYR A 442 4.83 -15.77 -0.05
C TYR A 442 5.07 -17.07 -0.83
N LEU A 443 5.01 -16.97 -2.14
CA LEU A 443 5.41 -18.01 -3.06
C LEU A 443 6.61 -17.58 -3.87
N ILE A 444 7.68 -18.35 -3.79
CA ILE A 444 8.85 -18.24 -4.64
C ILE A 444 8.82 -19.42 -5.60
N THR A 445 8.56 -19.15 -6.88
CA THR A 445 8.51 -20.20 -7.91
C THR A 445 9.80 -21.02 -7.90
N ASN A 446 9.70 -22.33 -7.87
CA ASN A 446 10.82 -23.28 -7.73
C ASN A 446 11.62 -23.20 -6.42
N GLY A 447 11.29 -22.28 -5.53
CA GLY A 447 12.01 -22.07 -4.28
C GLY A 447 11.25 -22.59 -3.06
N ALA A 448 10.27 -21.83 -2.61
CA ALA A 448 9.59 -22.12 -1.35
C ALA A 448 8.21 -21.46 -1.24
N VAL A 449 7.44 -21.88 -0.26
CA VAL A 449 6.35 -21.12 0.35
C VAL A 449 6.76 -20.73 1.76
N ILE A 450 6.63 -19.44 2.08
CA ILE A 450 6.91 -18.87 3.38
C ILE A 450 5.61 -18.31 3.93
N VAL A 451 5.18 -18.82 5.08
CA VAL A 451 3.97 -18.34 5.74
C VAL A 451 4.34 -17.60 7.02
N LYS A 452 3.82 -16.38 7.12
CA LYS A 452 4.01 -15.52 8.27
C LYS A 452 2.66 -15.16 8.89
N LYS A 453 2.67 -14.81 10.15
CA LYS A 453 1.51 -14.29 10.87
C LYS A 453 1.81 -12.88 11.37
N LEU A 454 0.94 -11.94 11.04
CA LEU A 454 0.91 -10.60 11.58
C LEU A 454 -0.08 -10.59 12.75
N THR A 455 0.33 -10.06 13.88
CA THR A 455 -0.52 -9.87 15.09
C THR A 455 -0.20 -8.53 15.73
N ILE A 456 -1.13 -8.07 16.57
CA ILE A 456 -0.87 -7.07 17.60
C ILE A 456 -0.66 -7.83 18.91
N ASN A 457 0.23 -7.37 19.74
CA ASN A 457 0.41 -7.90 21.12
C ASN A 457 -0.72 -7.48 22.01
#